data_a227c2eaf9404870a93fcd2af0060749
#
_entry.id   a227c2eaf9404870a93fcd2af0060749
#
_cell.length_a   1.000
_cell.length_b   1.000
_cell.length_c   1.000
_cell.angle_alpha   90.00
_cell.angle_beta   90.00
_cell.angle_gamma   90.00
#
_symmetry.space_group_name_H-M   'P 1'
#
loop_
_entity.id
_entity.type
_entity.pdbx_description
1 polymer ?
#
loop_
_entity_poly.entity_id
_entity_poly.type
_entity_poly.pdbx_seq_one_letter_code
_entity_poly.pdbx_strand_id
1 'polypeptide(L)'
;GSIMSISALKAKFNSLTLESENHWDYRGNNNSERDYVHGFCTYPAMMVPKMQREMLDVCLEHLQDTSIRLLDPFAGSGTILVEGMLRGLNIVGIDINPLAILLCKAKTTILNPTTLHEKTVQLFAWITIHDKTPLHKFDGINKWFTNQAISDLSRIRAGIIAEETIEYRRFFWASFCEVVRIVSNSRDCTYKLHIKEKKDIDAY
;
A
#
# COMPACT_ATOMS: atom_id res chain seq x y z
N GLY A 1 -1.51 -13.36 -33.42
CA GLY A 1 -2.62 -13.10 -32.55
C GLY A 1 -3.31 -11.82 -33.01
N SER A 2 -4.62 -11.87 -33.19
CA SER A 2 -5.42 -10.70 -33.59
C SER A 2 -5.36 -9.67 -32.46
N ILE A 3 -4.76 -8.53 -32.71
CA ILE A 3 -4.87 -7.37 -31.83
C ILE A 3 -6.35 -6.96 -31.82
N MET A 4 -6.99 -7.02 -30.66
CA MET A 4 -8.36 -6.51 -30.50
C MET A 4 -8.42 -5.06 -30.91
N SER A 5 -9.38 -4.71 -31.78
CA SER A 5 -9.61 -3.31 -32.12
C SER A 5 -10.09 -2.54 -30.88
N ILE A 6 -9.64 -1.29 -30.74
CA ILE A 6 -10.08 -0.38 -29.67
C ILE A 6 -11.62 -0.28 -29.64
N SER A 7 -12.28 -0.41 -30.80
CA SER A 7 -13.74 -0.41 -30.91
C SER A 7 -14.41 -1.63 -30.23
N ALA A 8 -13.80 -2.81 -30.31
CA ALA A 8 -14.30 -4.02 -29.65
C ALA A 8 -14.15 -3.92 -28.11
N LEU A 9 -13.04 -3.37 -27.63
CA LEU A 9 -12.84 -3.10 -26.20
C LEU A 9 -13.86 -2.10 -25.68
N LYS A 10 -14.07 -0.99 -26.39
CA LYS A 10 -15.13 -0.01 -26.05
C LYS A 10 -16.51 -0.64 -26.00
N ALA A 11 -16.85 -1.51 -26.97
CA ALA A 11 -18.12 -2.20 -27.00
C ALA A 11 -18.32 -3.08 -25.76
N LYS A 12 -17.29 -3.78 -25.31
CA LYS A 12 -17.33 -4.60 -24.11
C LYS A 12 -17.55 -3.77 -22.86
N PHE A 13 -16.80 -2.68 -22.65
CA PHE A 13 -17.01 -1.78 -21.50
C PHE A 13 -18.39 -1.14 -21.52
N ASN A 14 -18.90 -0.75 -22.69
CA ASN A 14 -20.26 -0.22 -22.83
C ASN A 14 -21.31 -1.27 -22.48
N SER A 15 -21.12 -2.55 -22.86
CA SER A 15 -22.09 -3.61 -22.51
C SER A 15 -22.17 -3.80 -21.00
N LEU A 16 -21.05 -3.81 -20.28
CA LEU A 16 -21.01 -3.90 -18.82
C LEU A 16 -21.76 -2.72 -18.16
N THR A 17 -21.60 -1.51 -18.69
CA THR A 17 -22.31 -0.32 -18.21
C THR A 17 -23.82 -0.41 -18.46
N LEU A 18 -24.23 -1.01 -19.57
CA LEU A 18 -25.66 -1.20 -19.92
C LEU A 18 -26.33 -2.32 -19.12
N GLU A 19 -25.59 -3.33 -18.67
CA GLU A 19 -26.11 -4.42 -17.83
C GLU A 19 -26.56 -3.91 -16.45
N SER A 20 -25.94 -2.84 -15.95
CA SER A 20 -26.33 -2.18 -14.70
C SER A 20 -25.92 -0.70 -14.76
N GLU A 21 -26.86 0.21 -14.53
CA GLU A 21 -26.55 1.66 -14.43
C GLU A 21 -25.51 1.99 -13.38
N ASN A 22 -25.35 1.12 -12.37
CA ASN A 22 -24.40 1.28 -11.26
C ASN A 22 -23.24 0.28 -11.32
N HIS A 23 -22.95 -0.34 -12.45
CA HIS A 23 -21.92 -1.38 -12.57
C HIS A 23 -20.54 -0.92 -12.04
N TRP A 24 -20.19 0.34 -12.30
CA TRP A 24 -18.91 0.94 -11.86
C TRP A 24 -19.02 1.71 -10.54
N ASP A 25 -20.17 1.61 -9.84
CA ASP A 25 -20.35 2.25 -8.54
C ASP A 25 -19.89 1.34 -7.40
N TYR A 26 -18.67 1.53 -6.97
CA TYR A 26 -18.05 0.83 -5.84
C TYR A 26 -18.12 1.64 -4.54
N ARG A 27 -19.08 2.55 -4.39
CA ARG A 27 -19.32 3.34 -3.17
C ARG A 27 -19.96 2.48 -2.06
N GLY A 28 -19.35 1.37 -1.74
CA GLY A 28 -19.74 0.49 -0.65
C GLY A 28 -18.73 0.46 0.47
N ASN A 29 -18.87 -0.50 1.36
CA ASN A 29 -18.02 -0.69 2.51
C ASN A 29 -16.56 -0.92 2.08
N ASN A 30 -15.74 0.12 2.10
CA ASN A 30 -14.37 0.16 1.56
C ASN A 30 -13.43 -0.93 2.14
N ASN A 31 -13.75 -1.50 3.30
CA ASN A 31 -12.90 -2.52 3.93
C ASN A 31 -13.14 -3.93 3.39
N SER A 32 -14.35 -4.27 2.91
CA SER A 32 -14.65 -5.59 2.35
C SER A 32 -14.13 -5.78 0.92
N GLU A 33 -13.71 -4.70 0.26
CA GLU A 33 -13.25 -4.71 -1.13
C GLU A 33 -11.73 -4.63 -1.27
N ARG A 34 -10.99 -4.59 -0.14
CA ARG A 34 -9.54 -4.54 -0.08
C ARG A 34 -8.96 -5.87 0.40
N ASP A 35 -9.22 -6.91 -0.37
CA ASP A 35 -8.66 -8.25 -0.17
C ASP A 35 -7.14 -8.30 -0.47
N TYR A 36 -6.52 -9.43 -0.21
CA TYR A 36 -5.08 -9.64 -0.34
C TYR A 36 -4.26 -8.57 0.42
N VAL A 37 -3.27 -8.00 -0.25
CA VAL A 37 -2.40 -6.95 0.31
C VAL A 37 -2.88 -5.51 0.03
N HIS A 38 -4.07 -5.34 -0.58
CA HIS A 38 -4.59 -4.01 -0.92
C HIS A 38 -4.88 -3.14 0.31
N GLY A 39 -5.26 -3.76 1.44
CA GLY A 39 -5.50 -3.09 2.71
C GLY A 39 -4.26 -2.91 3.60
N PHE A 40 -3.08 -3.32 3.13
CA PHE A 40 -1.87 -3.39 3.95
C PHE A 40 -1.38 -2.03 4.47
N CYS A 41 -1.56 -0.96 3.70
CA CYS A 41 -1.21 0.38 4.12
C CYS A 41 -2.14 1.41 3.47
N THR A 42 -2.55 2.41 4.24
CA THR A 42 -3.35 3.52 3.73
C THR A 42 -2.47 4.49 2.94
N TYR A 43 -2.87 4.75 1.70
CA TYR A 43 -2.20 5.69 0.80
C TYR A 43 -3.25 6.63 0.19
N PRO A 44 -2.94 7.94 0.00
CA PRO A 44 -3.88 8.87 -0.62
C PRO A 44 -4.32 8.44 -2.01
N ALA A 45 -5.60 8.62 -2.33
CA ALA A 45 -6.17 8.37 -3.64
C ALA A 45 -5.94 6.94 -4.19
N MET A 46 -6.03 5.92 -3.31
CA MET A 46 -5.95 4.52 -3.76
C MET A 46 -7.11 4.16 -4.68
N MET A 47 -6.80 3.45 -5.77
CA MET A 47 -7.82 2.90 -6.65
C MET A 47 -8.65 1.81 -5.93
N VAL A 48 -9.86 1.54 -6.45
CA VAL A 48 -10.70 0.43 -5.99
C VAL A 48 -10.18 -0.87 -6.62
N PRO A 49 -9.68 -1.84 -5.84
CA PRO A 49 -9.07 -3.06 -6.38
C PRO A 49 -10.01 -3.86 -7.27
N LYS A 50 -11.28 -3.98 -6.88
CA LYS A 50 -12.31 -4.72 -7.62
C LYS A 50 -12.55 -4.14 -9.01
N MET A 51 -12.60 -2.80 -9.14
CA MET A 51 -12.73 -2.14 -10.43
C MET A 51 -11.50 -2.40 -11.33
N GLN A 52 -10.30 -2.28 -10.78
CA GLN A 52 -9.05 -2.55 -11.52
C GLN A 52 -8.96 -4.00 -11.98
N ARG A 53 -9.38 -4.93 -11.12
CA ARG A 53 -9.47 -6.37 -11.41
C ARG A 53 -10.35 -6.63 -12.60
N GLU A 54 -11.58 -6.11 -12.59
CA GLU A 54 -12.57 -6.30 -13.64
C GLU A 54 -12.10 -5.70 -14.97
N MET A 55 -11.57 -4.47 -14.95
CA MET A 55 -11.00 -3.84 -16.13
C MET A 55 -9.84 -4.66 -16.72
N LEU A 56 -8.96 -5.18 -15.87
CA LEU A 56 -7.83 -5.99 -16.30
C LEU A 56 -8.28 -7.32 -16.90
N ASP A 57 -9.27 -8.00 -16.29
CA ASP A 57 -9.83 -9.26 -16.80
C ASP A 57 -10.46 -9.07 -18.18
N VAL A 58 -11.25 -8.00 -18.38
CA VAL A 58 -11.81 -7.66 -19.69
C VAL A 58 -10.72 -7.43 -20.74
N CYS A 59 -9.63 -6.75 -20.38
CA CYS A 59 -8.51 -6.55 -21.30
C CYS A 59 -7.83 -7.89 -21.66
N LEU A 60 -7.58 -8.73 -20.66
CA LEU A 60 -6.86 -10.02 -20.84
C LEU A 60 -7.66 -11.03 -21.65
N GLU A 61 -8.99 -11.13 -21.46
CA GLU A 61 -9.86 -11.98 -22.28
C GLU A 61 -9.72 -11.72 -23.78
N HIS A 62 -9.37 -10.51 -24.15
CA HIS A 62 -9.30 -10.10 -25.56
C HIS A 62 -7.89 -10.13 -26.17
N LEU A 63 -6.86 -10.05 -25.31
CA LEU A 63 -5.48 -9.96 -25.81
C LEU A 63 -4.88 -11.31 -26.22
N GLN A 64 -5.43 -12.42 -25.77
CA GLN A 64 -5.05 -13.82 -26.11
C GLN A 64 -3.52 -14.08 -26.22
N ASP A 65 -2.70 -13.22 -25.63
CA ASP A 65 -1.25 -13.30 -25.66
C ASP A 65 -0.74 -13.64 -24.25
N THR A 66 0.18 -14.60 -24.18
CA THR A 66 0.80 -15.04 -22.92
C THR A 66 2.00 -14.21 -22.49
N SER A 67 2.48 -13.30 -23.36
CA SER A 67 3.65 -12.46 -23.13
C SER A 67 3.30 -11.01 -22.72
N ILE A 68 2.09 -10.79 -22.19
CA ILE A 68 1.60 -9.45 -21.81
C ILE A 68 2.45 -8.87 -20.68
N ARG A 69 2.85 -7.62 -20.87
CA ARG A 69 3.46 -6.78 -19.83
C ARG A 69 2.51 -5.68 -19.43
N LEU A 70 2.30 -5.51 -18.13
CA LEU A 70 1.49 -4.45 -17.56
C LEU A 70 2.38 -3.30 -17.13
N LEU A 71 2.13 -2.10 -17.66
CA LEU A 71 2.78 -0.87 -17.25
C LEU A 71 1.78 0.05 -16.56
N ASP A 72 2.09 0.46 -15.33
CA ASP A 72 1.39 1.53 -14.63
C ASP A 72 2.34 2.74 -14.46
N PRO A 73 2.18 3.81 -15.23
CA PRO A 73 3.05 4.98 -15.17
C PRO A 73 2.77 5.90 -13.95
N PHE A 74 1.71 5.60 -13.17
CA PHE A 74 1.30 6.32 -11.96
C PHE A 74 0.92 5.33 -10.86
N ALA A 75 1.87 4.47 -10.49
CA ALA A 75 1.62 3.26 -9.71
C ALA A 75 0.98 3.50 -8.33
N GLY A 76 1.24 4.66 -7.71
CA GLY A 76 0.67 4.98 -6.40
C GLY A 76 0.91 3.88 -5.38
N SER A 77 -0.15 3.38 -4.76
CA SER A 77 -0.07 2.26 -3.81
C SER A 77 0.09 0.88 -4.45
N GLY A 78 0.17 0.78 -5.78
CA GLY A 78 0.42 -0.46 -6.52
C GLY A 78 -0.81 -1.35 -6.73
N THR A 79 -2.02 -0.82 -6.66
CA THR A 79 -3.26 -1.61 -6.80
C THR A 79 -3.27 -2.45 -8.08
N ILE A 80 -3.05 -1.82 -9.25
CA ILE A 80 -3.05 -2.54 -10.53
C ILE A 80 -1.85 -3.48 -10.68
N LEU A 81 -0.71 -3.16 -10.06
CA LEU A 81 0.47 -4.03 -10.06
C LEU A 81 0.20 -5.33 -9.29
N VAL A 82 -0.46 -5.25 -8.14
CA VAL A 82 -0.88 -6.43 -7.37
C VAL A 82 -1.85 -7.30 -8.19
N GLU A 83 -2.85 -6.69 -8.82
CA GLU A 83 -3.80 -7.43 -9.67
C GLU A 83 -3.12 -8.07 -10.87
N GLY A 84 -2.13 -7.40 -11.48
CA GLY A 84 -1.31 -7.97 -12.54
C GLY A 84 -0.45 -9.14 -12.06
N MET A 85 0.18 -9.00 -10.90
CA MET A 85 0.98 -10.08 -10.29
C MET A 85 0.12 -11.32 -9.98
N LEU A 86 -1.09 -11.15 -9.44
CA LEU A 86 -2.02 -12.24 -9.16
C LEU A 86 -2.45 -13.01 -10.42
N ARG A 87 -2.32 -12.41 -11.59
CA ARG A 87 -2.58 -13.02 -12.92
C ARG A 87 -1.32 -13.53 -13.62
N GLY A 88 -0.18 -13.50 -12.93
CA GLY A 88 1.10 -13.95 -13.49
C GLY A 88 1.68 -13.04 -14.58
N LEU A 89 1.25 -11.78 -14.65
CA LEU A 89 1.76 -10.82 -15.63
C LEU A 89 3.13 -10.27 -15.21
N ASN A 90 3.94 -9.93 -16.21
CA ASN A 90 5.12 -9.09 -16.01
C ASN A 90 4.67 -7.65 -15.75
N ILE A 91 4.97 -7.13 -14.57
CA ILE A 91 4.51 -5.83 -14.12
C ILE A 91 5.65 -4.80 -14.06
N VAL A 92 5.35 -3.58 -14.48
CA VAL A 92 6.25 -2.41 -14.33
C VAL A 92 5.43 -1.25 -13.79
N GLY A 93 5.85 -0.69 -12.67
CA GLY A 93 5.25 0.50 -12.07
C GLY A 93 6.24 1.66 -12.04
N ILE A 94 5.75 2.85 -12.32
CA ILE A 94 6.51 4.11 -12.21
C ILE A 94 5.76 5.04 -11.27
N ASP A 95 6.47 5.67 -10.35
CA ASP A 95 5.93 6.74 -9.52
C ASP A 95 7.05 7.69 -9.11
N ILE A 96 6.74 8.95 -8.92
CA ILE A 96 7.69 9.97 -8.44
C ILE A 96 7.85 9.92 -6.91
N ASN A 97 6.84 9.40 -6.20
CA ASN A 97 6.85 9.34 -4.74
C ASN A 97 7.62 8.11 -4.24
N PRO A 98 8.74 8.29 -3.50
CA PRO A 98 9.50 7.17 -2.93
C PRO A 98 8.65 6.24 -2.04
N LEU A 99 7.63 6.78 -1.33
CA LEU A 99 6.71 5.98 -0.54
C LEU A 99 5.87 5.06 -1.42
N ALA A 100 5.37 5.53 -2.55
CA ALA A 100 4.66 4.71 -3.52
C ALA A 100 5.53 3.54 -4.01
N ILE A 101 6.78 3.82 -4.36
CA ILE A 101 7.75 2.79 -4.77
C ILE A 101 7.98 1.76 -3.67
N LEU A 102 8.12 2.20 -2.41
CA LEU A 102 8.24 1.30 -1.26
C LEU A 102 7.02 0.37 -1.14
N LEU A 103 5.81 0.93 -1.18
CA LEU A 103 4.56 0.18 -1.07
C LEU A 103 4.38 -0.81 -2.22
N CYS A 104 4.65 -0.39 -3.46
CA CYS A 104 4.62 -1.28 -4.62
C CYS A 104 5.56 -2.47 -4.44
N LYS A 105 6.82 -2.22 -4.06
CA LYS A 105 7.80 -3.29 -3.84
C LYS A 105 7.41 -4.21 -2.68
N ALA A 106 6.90 -3.68 -1.57
CA ALA A 106 6.46 -4.50 -0.44
C ALA A 106 5.26 -5.39 -0.82
N LYS A 107 4.28 -4.84 -1.54
CA LYS A 107 3.06 -5.57 -1.92
C LYS A 107 3.26 -6.60 -3.03
N THR A 108 4.24 -6.38 -3.91
CA THR A 108 4.53 -7.27 -5.05
C THR A 108 5.69 -8.24 -4.80
N THR A 109 6.22 -8.29 -3.58
CA THR A 109 7.24 -9.25 -3.18
C THR A 109 6.60 -10.39 -2.37
N ILE A 110 6.77 -11.63 -2.82
CA ILE A 110 6.30 -12.81 -2.10
C ILE A 110 7.33 -13.14 -1.02
N LEU A 111 6.89 -13.08 0.24
CA LEU A 111 7.70 -13.42 1.40
C LEU A 111 7.33 -14.82 1.93
N ASN A 112 8.32 -15.54 2.46
CA ASN A 112 8.06 -16.77 3.19
C ASN A 112 7.43 -16.44 4.55
N PRO A 113 6.23 -16.96 4.89
CA PRO A 113 5.52 -16.61 6.12
C PRO A 113 6.27 -17.00 7.40
N THR A 114 6.95 -18.16 7.40
CA THR A 114 7.72 -18.65 8.56
C THR A 114 8.89 -17.72 8.82
N THR A 115 9.68 -17.39 7.79
CA THR A 115 10.81 -16.48 7.90
C THR A 115 10.35 -15.07 8.28
N LEU A 116 9.22 -14.60 7.76
CA LEU A 116 8.64 -13.31 8.16
C LEU A 116 8.30 -13.29 9.65
N HIS A 117 7.70 -14.37 10.16
CA HIS A 117 7.41 -14.49 11.59
C HIS A 117 8.70 -14.45 12.43
N GLU A 118 9.70 -15.24 12.07
CA GLU A 118 11.00 -15.26 12.77
C GLU A 118 11.65 -13.87 12.81
N LYS A 119 11.68 -13.18 11.66
CA LYS A 119 12.24 -11.83 11.57
C LYS A 119 11.42 -10.79 12.34
N THR A 120 10.12 -10.96 12.43
CA THR A 120 9.24 -10.12 13.26
C THR A 120 9.59 -10.31 14.74
N VAL A 121 9.76 -11.54 15.21
CA VAL A 121 10.20 -11.83 16.59
C VAL A 121 11.57 -11.22 16.86
N GLN A 122 12.53 -11.35 15.94
CA GLN A 122 13.85 -10.75 16.04
C GLN A 122 13.79 -9.21 16.13
N LEU A 123 12.93 -8.57 15.31
CA LEU A 123 12.73 -7.13 15.36
C LEU A 123 12.20 -6.67 16.72
N PHE A 124 11.20 -7.36 17.27
CA PHE A 124 10.67 -7.03 18.61
C PHE A 124 11.71 -7.26 19.71
N ALA A 125 12.48 -8.34 19.65
CA ALA A 125 13.58 -8.58 20.58
C ALA A 125 14.62 -7.45 20.49
N TRP A 126 14.99 -7.05 19.28
CA TRP A 126 15.93 -5.94 19.06
C TRP A 126 15.41 -4.64 19.68
N ILE A 127 14.16 -4.27 19.44
CA ILE A 127 13.51 -3.07 19.99
C ILE A 127 13.52 -3.11 21.53
N THR A 128 13.30 -4.27 22.12
CA THR A 128 13.26 -4.43 23.58
C THR A 128 14.61 -4.22 24.24
N ILE A 129 15.68 -4.71 23.59
CA ILE A 129 17.06 -4.63 24.13
C ILE A 129 17.65 -3.21 23.98
N HIS A 130 17.27 -2.50 22.91
CA HIS A 130 17.85 -1.19 22.56
C HIS A 130 16.95 -0.04 23.06
N ASP A 131 16.81 0.09 24.37
CA ASP A 131 16.01 1.13 25.03
C ASP A 131 16.60 2.55 24.89
N LYS A 132 17.91 2.68 24.67
CA LYS A 132 18.65 3.95 24.55
C LYS A 132 18.93 4.34 23.09
N THR A 133 17.99 4.12 22.20
CA THR A 133 18.15 4.52 20.79
C THR A 133 18.06 6.05 20.65
N PRO A 134 18.96 6.69 19.86
CA PRO A 134 18.87 8.11 19.59
C PRO A 134 17.55 8.51 18.95
N LEU A 135 16.94 9.58 19.46
CA LEU A 135 15.67 10.07 18.94
C LEU A 135 15.84 10.61 17.51
N HIS A 136 14.93 10.22 16.62
CA HIS A 136 14.83 10.83 15.30
C HIS A 136 14.31 12.27 15.44
N LYS A 137 14.89 13.21 14.70
CA LYS A 137 14.58 14.63 14.80
C LYS A 137 14.35 15.22 13.41
N PHE A 138 13.31 16.04 13.31
CA PHE A 138 13.08 16.95 12.20
C PHE A 138 12.28 18.16 12.70
N ASP A 139 12.29 19.26 11.95
CA ASP A 139 11.60 20.48 12.35
C ASP A 139 10.09 20.26 12.48
N GLY A 140 9.55 20.60 13.64
CA GLY A 140 8.12 20.48 13.93
C GLY A 140 7.68 19.07 14.34
N ILE A 141 8.57 18.12 14.61
CA ILE A 141 8.20 16.75 15.02
C ILE A 141 7.23 16.74 16.21
N ASN A 142 7.42 17.61 17.20
CA ASN A 142 6.58 17.71 18.38
C ASN A 142 5.16 18.24 18.10
N LYS A 143 4.94 18.82 16.93
CA LYS A 143 3.59 19.18 16.46
C LYS A 143 2.77 17.95 16.11
N TRP A 144 3.45 16.94 15.54
CA TRP A 144 2.80 15.78 14.94
C TRP A 144 2.84 14.54 15.83
N PHE A 145 3.71 14.50 16.82
CA PHE A 145 3.90 13.32 17.68
C PHE A 145 4.11 13.72 19.13
N THR A 146 3.63 12.88 20.05
CA THR A 146 3.97 12.98 21.47
C THR A 146 5.42 12.56 21.71
N ASN A 147 6.03 12.95 22.83
CA ASN A 147 7.39 12.55 23.18
C ASN A 147 7.52 11.03 23.27
N GLN A 148 6.51 10.33 23.79
CA GLN A 148 6.48 8.87 23.86
C GLN A 148 6.48 8.28 22.46
N ALA A 149 5.60 8.75 21.55
CA ALA A 149 5.55 8.29 20.18
C ALA A 149 6.89 8.52 19.44
N ILE A 150 7.54 9.67 19.64
CA ILE A 150 8.87 9.96 19.06
C ILE A 150 9.89 8.93 19.55
N SER A 151 9.89 8.60 20.84
CA SER A 151 10.80 7.60 21.41
C SER A 151 10.55 6.22 20.80
N ASP A 152 9.33 5.75 20.82
CA ASP A 152 8.96 4.41 20.36
C ASP A 152 9.18 4.26 18.85
N LEU A 153 8.76 5.23 18.06
CA LEU A 153 8.99 5.24 16.61
C LEU A 153 10.50 5.28 16.26
N SER A 154 11.29 6.01 17.03
CA SER A 154 12.76 6.05 16.83
C SER A 154 13.39 4.68 17.04
N ARG A 155 12.95 3.94 18.07
CA ARG A 155 13.41 2.57 18.37
C ARG A 155 13.00 1.59 17.27
N ILE A 156 11.73 1.61 16.87
CA ILE A 156 11.22 0.77 15.78
C ILE A 156 12.00 1.05 14.49
N ARG A 157 12.17 2.32 14.15
CA ARG A 157 12.94 2.76 12.97
C ARG A 157 14.37 2.19 12.98
N ALA A 158 15.07 2.27 14.11
CA ALA A 158 16.43 1.77 14.23
C ALA A 158 16.48 0.24 14.09
N GLY A 159 15.52 -0.49 14.66
CA GLY A 159 15.40 -1.93 14.49
C GLY A 159 15.14 -2.34 13.03
N ILE A 160 14.30 -1.59 12.30
CA ILE A 160 14.07 -1.85 10.88
C ILE A 160 15.35 -1.60 10.05
N ILE A 161 16.12 -0.57 10.37
CA ILE A 161 17.41 -0.29 9.70
C ILE A 161 18.40 -1.44 9.92
N ALA A 162 18.38 -2.10 11.09
CA ALA A 162 19.23 -3.22 11.41
C ALA A 162 18.84 -4.52 10.65
N GLU A 163 17.65 -4.61 10.03
CA GLU A 163 17.30 -5.76 9.20
C GLU A 163 18.13 -5.78 7.91
N GLU A 164 18.92 -6.83 7.72
CA GLU A 164 19.85 -6.94 6.59
C GLU A 164 19.16 -7.35 5.29
N THR A 165 18.11 -8.19 5.37
CA THR A 165 17.40 -8.69 4.19
C THR A 165 16.45 -7.65 3.66
N ILE A 166 16.71 -7.12 2.46
CA ILE A 166 16.02 -5.96 1.89
C ILE A 166 14.52 -6.18 1.72
N GLU A 167 14.06 -7.38 1.37
CA GLU A 167 12.67 -7.72 1.15
C GLU A 167 11.86 -7.61 2.45
N TYR A 168 12.37 -8.17 3.54
CA TYR A 168 11.73 -8.08 4.86
C TYR A 168 11.83 -6.67 5.42
N ARG A 169 12.96 -5.99 5.23
CA ARG A 169 13.11 -4.58 5.63
C ARG A 169 12.10 -3.68 4.94
N ARG A 170 11.80 -3.89 3.64
CA ARG A 170 10.75 -3.15 2.91
C ARG A 170 9.36 -3.42 3.47
N PHE A 171 9.08 -4.67 3.82
CA PHE A 171 7.82 -5.04 4.46
C PHE A 171 7.66 -4.31 5.81
N PHE A 172 8.69 -4.32 6.65
CA PHE A 172 8.67 -3.59 7.91
C PHE A 172 8.54 -2.08 7.74
N TRP A 173 9.21 -1.50 6.74
CA TRP A 173 9.03 -0.08 6.43
C TRP A 173 7.60 0.25 5.99
N ALA A 174 6.97 -0.56 5.17
CA ALA A 174 5.60 -0.35 4.76
C ALA A 174 4.62 -0.48 5.94
N SER A 175 4.82 -1.46 6.83
CA SER A 175 4.08 -1.60 8.09
C SER A 175 4.31 -0.40 9.02
N PHE A 176 5.54 0.09 9.12
CA PHE A 176 5.91 1.25 9.92
C PHE A 176 5.20 2.52 9.46
N CYS A 177 5.00 2.72 8.16
CA CYS A 177 4.26 3.85 7.64
C CYS A 177 2.82 3.90 8.19
N GLU A 178 2.17 2.74 8.32
CA GLU A 178 0.83 2.67 8.90
C GLU A 178 0.86 2.96 10.41
N VAL A 179 1.84 2.45 11.14
CA VAL A 179 2.03 2.78 12.57
C VAL A 179 2.24 4.27 12.76
N VAL A 180 3.12 4.91 11.97
CA VAL A 180 3.35 6.36 12.00
C VAL A 180 2.05 7.13 11.80
N ARG A 181 1.20 6.71 10.85
CA ARG A 181 -0.10 7.32 10.60
C ARG A 181 -1.02 7.23 11.82
N ILE A 182 -1.13 6.04 12.41
CA ILE A 182 -2.03 5.76 13.54
C ILE A 182 -1.64 6.57 14.78
N VAL A 183 -0.34 6.61 15.12
CA VAL A 183 0.15 7.28 16.35
C VAL A 183 0.38 8.78 16.16
N SER A 184 0.20 9.31 14.96
CA SER A 184 0.36 10.74 14.68
C SER A 184 -0.80 11.55 15.28
N ASN A 185 -0.52 12.81 15.59
CA ASN A 185 -1.53 13.78 15.99
C ASN A 185 -2.38 14.30 14.81
N SER A 186 -2.30 13.69 13.64
CA SER A 186 -3.11 14.05 12.47
C SER A 186 -4.50 13.39 12.54
N ARG A 187 -5.53 14.11 12.06
CA ARG A 187 -6.89 13.55 11.93
C ARG A 187 -6.94 12.56 10.78
N ASP A 188 -7.62 11.44 10.99
CA ASP A 188 -7.65 10.31 10.05
C ASP A 188 -8.53 10.53 8.79
N CYS A 189 -9.41 11.53 8.80
CA CYS A 189 -10.49 11.63 7.81
C CYS A 189 -10.40 12.84 6.88
N THR A 190 -9.26 13.49 6.75
CA THR A 190 -9.14 14.71 5.92
C THR A 190 -8.02 14.59 4.88
N TYR A 191 -8.28 15.07 3.65
CA TYR A 191 -7.25 15.19 2.60
C TYR A 191 -6.13 16.17 2.97
N LYS A 192 -6.39 17.11 3.89
CA LYS A 192 -5.40 18.02 4.44
C LYS A 192 -4.97 17.54 5.81
N LEU A 193 -3.70 17.67 6.13
CA LEU A 193 -3.18 17.38 7.46
C LEU A 193 -3.75 18.37 8.48
N HIS A 194 -4.64 17.89 9.33
CA HIS A 194 -5.16 18.62 10.47
C HIS A 194 -4.74 17.93 11.77
N ILE A 195 -4.41 18.71 12.80
CA ILE A 195 -4.06 18.18 14.11
C ILE A 195 -5.33 17.71 14.82
N LYS A 196 -5.27 16.60 15.54
CA LYS A 196 -6.31 16.12 16.46
C LYS A 196 -6.58 17.17 17.55
N GLU A 197 -7.77 17.16 18.12
CA GLU A 197 -8.04 17.94 19.33
C GLU A 197 -7.19 17.43 20.49
N LYS A 198 -6.84 18.32 21.43
CA LYS A 198 -5.95 17.99 22.55
C LYS A 198 -6.44 16.78 23.35
N LYS A 199 -7.77 16.68 23.60
CA LYS A 199 -8.39 15.54 24.30
C LYS A 199 -8.13 14.18 23.62
N ASP A 200 -8.02 14.17 22.28
CA ASP A 200 -7.79 12.95 21.50
C ASP A 200 -6.29 12.59 21.40
N ILE A 201 -5.40 13.58 21.61
CA ILE A 201 -3.96 13.37 21.71
C ILE A 201 -3.58 12.79 23.06
N ASP A 202 -4.20 13.30 24.13
CA ASP A 202 -3.92 12.90 25.52
C ASP A 202 -4.50 11.51 25.86
N ALA A 203 -5.32 10.92 24.97
CA ALA A 203 -5.91 9.59 25.12
C ALA A 203 -4.99 8.42 24.69
N TYR A 204 -3.82 8.73 24.14
CA TYR A 204 -2.76 7.79 23.73
C TYR A 204 -1.53 7.96 24.62
#